data_f6fa086a0ee3b23e895472cd159c8a22
#
_entry.id   f6fa086a0ee3b23e895472cd159c8a22
#
_cell.length_a   1.000
_cell.length_b   1.000
_cell.length_c   1.000
_cell.angle_alpha   90.00
_cell.angle_beta   90.00
_cell.angle_gamma   90.00
#
_symmetry.space_group_name_H-M   'P 1'
#
loop_
_entity.id
_entity.type
_entity.pdbx_description
1 polymer ?
#
loop_
_entity_poly.entity_id
_entity_poly.type
_entity_poly.pdbx_seq_one_letter_code
_entity_poly.pdbx_strand_id
1 'polypeptide(L)'
;MDTREAKRQARRELDSLGLESWKLVLDPRPTRRLGQTRYNSRTIGLSVKFIRLNSWDQVRITVRHEAAHALVGPGYNHGPVWKRKARELGVPTSRTLRTEELVMPSGTIDTVCPTHGVIGSRSRMPKAGKRFQHIGCGQVVRFERKG
;
A
#
# COMPACT_ATOMS: atom_id res chain seq x y z
N MET A 1 -13.85 5.96 -1.09
CA MET A 1 -13.88 7.24 -0.36
C MET A 1 -13.45 8.38 -1.26
N ASP A 2 -13.99 9.57 -1.08
CA ASP A 2 -13.53 10.77 -1.78
C ASP A 2 -12.12 11.18 -1.35
N THR A 3 -11.27 11.51 -2.32
CA THR A 3 -9.86 11.80 -2.07
C THR A 3 -9.62 13.11 -1.32
N ARG A 4 -10.46 14.12 -1.53
CA ARG A 4 -10.36 15.41 -0.81
C ARG A 4 -10.71 15.23 0.66
N GLU A 5 -11.76 14.47 0.92
CA GLU A 5 -12.18 14.15 2.28
C GLU A 5 -11.11 13.30 2.99
N ALA A 6 -10.58 12.29 2.31
CA ALA A 6 -9.51 11.46 2.85
C ALA A 6 -8.26 12.30 3.20
N LYS A 7 -7.87 13.20 2.32
CA LYS A 7 -6.73 14.09 2.56
C LYS A 7 -6.96 14.98 3.78
N ARG A 8 -8.14 15.54 3.91
CA ARG A 8 -8.52 16.40 5.05
C ARG A 8 -8.47 15.62 6.37
N GLN A 9 -9.08 14.44 6.40
CA GLN A 9 -9.08 13.59 7.59
C GLN A 9 -7.69 13.07 7.93
N ALA A 10 -6.91 12.66 6.94
CA ALA A 10 -5.53 12.23 7.13
C ALA A 10 -4.65 13.36 7.68
N ARG A 11 -4.84 14.59 7.20
CA ARG A 11 -4.12 15.76 7.73
C ARG A 11 -4.43 15.98 9.21
N ARG A 12 -5.69 15.90 9.58
CA ARG A 12 -6.11 16.02 11.00
C ARG A 12 -5.50 14.90 11.85
N GLU A 13 -5.48 13.69 11.33
CA GLU A 13 -4.91 12.54 12.02
C GLU A 13 -3.42 12.75 12.28
N LEU A 14 -2.65 13.15 11.26
CA LEU A 14 -1.22 13.43 11.39
C LEU A 14 -0.94 14.58 12.35
N ASP A 15 -1.71 15.65 12.30
CA ASP A 15 -1.57 16.77 13.20
C ASP A 15 -1.80 16.35 14.66
N SER A 16 -2.80 15.49 14.92
CA SER A 16 -3.07 14.97 16.25
C SER A 16 -1.95 14.09 16.80
N LEU A 17 -1.12 13.52 15.93
CA LEU A 17 0.01 12.67 16.29
C LEU A 17 1.34 13.42 16.38
N GLY A 18 1.30 14.76 16.30
CA GLY A 18 2.50 15.58 16.38
C GLY A 18 3.31 15.68 15.09
N LEU A 19 2.68 15.36 13.96
CA LEU A 19 3.33 15.36 12.63
C LEU A 19 2.91 16.54 11.77
N GLU A 20 2.64 17.71 12.37
CA GLU A 20 2.24 18.93 11.66
C GLU A 20 3.30 19.38 10.65
N SER A 21 4.58 19.15 10.94
CA SER A 21 5.69 19.52 10.06
C SER A 21 5.85 18.58 8.86
N TRP A 22 5.16 17.43 8.86
CA TRP A 22 5.19 16.48 7.76
C TRP A 22 4.20 16.85 6.68
N LYS A 23 4.63 16.73 5.42
CA LYS A 23 3.76 16.95 4.25
C LYS A 23 2.92 15.71 4.00
N LEU A 24 1.71 15.91 3.50
CA LEU A 24 0.82 14.84 3.05
C LEU A 24 0.58 14.99 1.56
N VAL A 25 0.91 13.96 0.79
CA VAL A 25 0.79 13.93 -0.67
C VAL A 25 -0.08 12.75 -1.09
N LEU A 26 -0.98 12.98 -2.04
CA LEU A 26 -1.75 11.91 -2.69
C LEU A 26 -1.05 11.50 -3.99
N ASP A 27 -0.76 10.22 -4.14
CA ASP A 27 -0.07 9.67 -5.30
C ASP A 27 -1.08 9.08 -6.29
N PRO A 28 -1.26 9.68 -7.47
CA PRO A 28 -2.17 9.18 -8.48
C PRO A 28 -1.60 8.00 -9.29
N ARG A 29 -0.33 7.69 -9.14
CA ARG A 29 0.33 6.65 -9.94
C ARG A 29 -0.23 5.26 -9.61
N PRO A 30 -0.31 4.35 -10.61
CA PRO A 30 -0.72 2.96 -10.38
C PRO A 30 0.38 2.22 -9.62
N THR A 31 0.22 2.10 -8.32
CA THR A 31 1.17 1.43 -7.43
C THR A 31 0.44 0.46 -6.52
N ARG A 32 1.14 -0.59 -6.11
CA ARG A 32 0.64 -1.51 -5.07
C ARG A 32 0.85 -0.98 -3.66
N ARG A 33 1.65 0.06 -3.49
CA ARG A 33 1.85 0.68 -2.19
C ARG A 33 0.60 1.44 -1.79
N LEU A 34 0.14 1.20 -0.58
CA LEU A 34 -0.99 1.91 0.01
C LEU A 34 -0.57 3.28 0.49
N GLY A 35 0.62 3.36 1.08
CA GLY A 35 1.24 4.57 1.57
C GLY A 35 2.76 4.47 1.56
N GLN A 36 3.42 5.58 1.81
CA GLN A 36 4.87 5.67 1.86
C GLN A 36 5.30 6.78 2.82
N THR A 37 6.35 6.51 3.61
CA THR A 37 7.02 7.50 4.44
C THR A 37 8.37 7.84 3.83
N ARG A 38 8.60 9.12 3.52
CA ARG A 38 9.85 9.64 2.99
C ARG A 38 10.51 10.51 4.05
N TYR A 39 11.56 10.01 4.66
CA TYR A 39 12.21 10.68 5.79
C TYR A 39 12.96 11.95 5.37
N ASN A 40 13.68 11.92 4.25
CA ASN A 40 14.48 13.06 3.79
C ASN A 40 13.63 14.31 3.52
N SER A 41 12.48 14.12 2.91
CA SER A 41 11.55 15.22 2.57
C SER A 41 10.45 15.42 3.62
N ARG A 42 10.42 14.61 4.68
CA ARG A 42 9.36 14.59 5.69
C ARG A 42 7.98 14.59 5.04
N THR A 43 7.75 13.58 4.20
CA THR A 43 6.52 13.45 3.42
C THR A 43 5.90 12.09 3.66
N ILE A 44 4.58 12.08 3.88
CA ILE A 44 3.77 10.86 3.88
C ILE A 44 2.91 10.90 2.62
N GLY A 45 3.03 9.85 1.82
CA GLY A 45 2.24 9.66 0.59
C GLY A 45 1.16 8.61 0.80
N LEU A 46 0.00 8.82 0.19
CA LEU A 46 -1.11 7.86 0.15
C LEU A 46 -1.51 7.60 -1.29
N SER A 47 -1.80 6.35 -1.62
CA SER A 47 -2.28 5.96 -2.95
C SER A 47 -3.71 6.44 -3.17
N VAL A 48 -3.94 7.20 -4.26
CA VAL A 48 -5.27 7.63 -4.68
C VAL A 48 -6.17 6.43 -4.97
N LYS A 49 -5.66 5.42 -5.66
CA LYS A 49 -6.42 4.19 -5.96
C LYS A 49 -6.86 3.48 -4.69
N PHE A 50 -5.96 3.34 -3.73
CA PHE A 50 -6.28 2.73 -2.45
C PHE A 50 -7.39 3.50 -1.72
N ILE A 51 -7.30 4.82 -1.66
CA ILE A 51 -8.32 5.67 -1.03
C ILE A 51 -9.68 5.45 -1.67
N ARG A 52 -9.75 5.45 -3.01
CA ARG A 52 -11.02 5.29 -3.73
C ARG A 52 -11.68 3.93 -3.51
N LEU A 53 -10.88 2.89 -3.24
CA LEU A 53 -11.37 1.53 -3.05
C LEU A 53 -11.77 1.21 -1.60
N ASN A 54 -11.44 2.06 -0.64
CA ASN A 54 -11.58 1.76 0.78
C ASN A 54 -12.33 2.85 1.54
N SER A 55 -12.84 2.50 2.72
CA SER A 55 -13.44 3.43 3.66
C SER A 55 -12.39 4.19 4.46
N TRP A 56 -12.82 5.22 5.19
CA TRP A 56 -11.92 5.96 6.08
C TRP A 56 -11.26 5.04 7.14
N ASP A 57 -11.98 4.09 7.68
CA ASP A 57 -11.42 3.20 8.71
C ASP A 57 -10.18 2.46 8.19
N GLN A 58 -10.22 1.93 6.96
CA GLN A 58 -9.06 1.30 6.35
C GLN A 58 -7.96 2.31 5.98
N VAL A 59 -8.32 3.45 5.42
CA VAL A 59 -7.37 4.51 5.08
C VAL A 59 -6.66 5.01 6.34
N ARG A 60 -7.38 5.20 7.42
CA ARG A 60 -6.83 5.62 8.72
C ARG A 60 -5.75 4.67 9.24
N ILE A 61 -5.98 3.36 9.12
CA ILE A 61 -4.97 2.35 9.52
C ILE A 61 -3.67 2.58 8.73
N THR A 62 -3.75 2.82 7.43
CA THR A 62 -2.58 3.09 6.60
C THR A 62 -1.92 4.42 6.98
N VAL A 63 -2.69 5.47 7.23
CA VAL A 63 -2.16 6.76 7.71
C VAL A 63 -1.37 6.56 9.00
N ARG A 64 -1.90 5.84 9.95
CA ARG A 64 -1.23 5.54 11.23
C ARG A 64 -0.02 4.63 11.08
N HIS A 65 -0.07 3.69 10.13
CA HIS A 65 1.08 2.85 9.77
C HIS A 65 2.27 3.71 9.33
N GLU A 66 2.02 4.63 8.40
CA GLU A 66 3.07 5.55 7.93
C GLU A 66 3.48 6.55 9.01
N ALA A 67 2.54 7.02 9.81
CA ALA A 67 2.83 7.87 10.97
C ALA A 67 3.76 7.18 11.98
N ALA A 68 3.57 5.88 12.22
CA ALA A 68 4.45 5.12 13.09
C ALA A 68 5.89 5.11 12.57
N HIS A 69 6.08 4.94 11.25
CA HIS A 69 7.41 5.08 10.64
C HIS A 69 7.99 6.48 10.84
N ALA A 70 7.21 7.51 10.62
CA ALA A 70 7.65 8.90 10.79
C ALA A 70 8.07 9.20 12.22
N LEU A 71 7.33 8.67 13.20
CA LEU A 71 7.58 8.91 14.63
C LEU A 71 8.81 8.18 15.16
N VAL A 72 9.08 6.96 14.68
CA VAL A 72 10.27 6.21 15.13
C VAL A 72 11.53 6.54 14.35
N GLY A 73 11.40 7.04 13.13
CA GLY A 73 12.53 7.40 12.26
C GLY A 73 13.03 6.26 11.39
N PRO A 74 14.03 6.53 10.53
CA PRO A 74 14.57 5.55 9.60
C PRO A 74 15.37 4.45 10.29
N GLY A 75 15.51 3.32 9.62
CA GLY A 75 16.37 2.21 10.06
C GLY A 75 15.69 1.13 10.90
N TYR A 76 14.45 1.36 11.34
CA TYR A 76 13.75 0.39 12.18
C TYR A 76 12.86 -0.58 11.40
N ASN A 77 12.53 -0.29 10.14
CA ASN A 77 11.63 -1.08 9.30
C ASN A 77 10.33 -1.46 10.07
N HIS A 78 9.92 -2.72 10.03
CA HIS A 78 8.79 -3.23 10.81
C HIS A 78 9.26 -4.07 12.01
N GLY A 79 10.41 -3.71 12.56
CA GLY A 79 10.99 -4.37 13.74
C GLY A 79 10.30 -4.00 15.06
N PRO A 80 10.87 -4.41 16.21
CA PRO A 80 10.22 -4.24 17.52
C PRO A 80 9.90 -2.79 17.87
N VAL A 81 10.75 -1.83 17.51
CA VAL A 81 10.54 -0.41 17.79
C VAL A 81 9.32 0.12 17.05
N TRP A 82 9.23 -0.16 15.74
CA TRP A 82 8.08 0.23 14.94
C TRP A 82 6.79 -0.46 15.42
N LYS A 83 6.86 -1.77 15.70
CA LYS A 83 5.69 -2.53 16.18
C LYS A 83 5.11 -1.97 17.48
N ARG A 84 5.98 -1.53 18.39
CA ARG A 84 5.54 -0.88 19.63
C ARG A 84 4.76 0.39 19.33
N LYS A 85 5.30 1.25 18.47
CA LYS A 85 4.62 2.48 18.07
C LYS A 85 3.32 2.19 17.33
N ALA A 86 3.31 1.25 16.42
CA ALA A 86 2.11 0.83 15.69
C ALA A 86 1.00 0.38 16.65
N ARG A 87 1.34 -0.42 17.68
CA ARG A 87 0.36 -0.83 18.69
C ARG A 87 -0.19 0.35 19.49
N GLU A 88 0.67 1.30 19.87
CA GLU A 88 0.23 2.53 20.54
C GLU A 88 -0.78 3.31 19.70
N LEU A 89 -0.61 3.30 18.38
CA LEU A 89 -1.50 3.99 17.43
C LEU A 89 -2.70 3.12 17.00
N GLY A 90 -2.84 1.91 17.51
CA GLY A 90 -3.92 1.01 17.15
C GLY A 90 -3.80 0.38 15.77
N VAL A 91 -2.58 0.29 15.25
CA VAL A 91 -2.30 -0.35 13.95
C VAL A 91 -2.06 -1.85 14.16
N PRO A 92 -2.75 -2.73 13.41
CA PRO A 92 -2.47 -4.15 13.43
C PRO A 92 -1.04 -4.44 12.97
N THR A 93 -0.32 -5.28 13.73
CA THR A 93 1.05 -5.67 13.39
C THR A 93 1.14 -7.05 12.74
N SER A 94 0.04 -7.78 12.67
CA SER A 94 -0.08 -9.07 12.00
C SER A 94 -0.33 -8.87 10.50
N ARG A 95 0.38 -9.62 9.67
CA ARG A 95 0.16 -9.62 8.21
C ARG A 95 -1.23 -10.12 7.82
N THR A 96 -1.79 -11.04 8.59
CA THR A 96 -3.07 -11.71 8.29
C THR A 96 -4.26 -10.75 8.36
N LEU A 97 -4.24 -9.80 9.28
CA LEU A 97 -5.35 -8.87 9.47
C LEU A 97 -5.41 -7.76 8.41
N ARG A 98 -4.32 -7.50 7.68
CA ARG A 98 -4.28 -6.45 6.65
C ARG A 98 -4.89 -6.87 5.33
N THR A 99 -4.86 -8.14 4.99
CA THR A 99 -5.25 -8.63 3.67
C THR A 99 -6.74 -8.94 3.55
N GLU A 100 -7.41 -9.23 4.65
CA GLU A 100 -8.82 -9.63 4.63
C GLU A 100 -9.80 -8.45 4.58
N GLU A 101 -9.39 -7.29 5.10
CA GLU A 101 -10.26 -6.10 5.20
C GLU A 101 -9.98 -5.01 4.17
N LEU A 102 -8.82 -5.06 3.49
CA LEU A 102 -8.41 -4.02 2.56
C LEU A 102 -8.62 -4.43 1.12
N VAL A 103 -9.28 -3.56 0.36
CA VAL A 103 -9.33 -3.71 -1.09
C VAL A 103 -8.03 -3.18 -1.69
N MET A 104 -7.19 -4.09 -2.15
CA MET A 104 -5.89 -3.74 -2.72
C MET A 104 -6.03 -3.27 -4.16
N PRO A 105 -5.31 -2.19 -4.54
CA PRO A 105 -5.25 -1.80 -5.95
C PRO A 105 -4.64 -2.92 -6.80
N SER A 106 -5.34 -3.31 -7.86
CA SER A 106 -4.80 -4.29 -8.81
C SER A 106 -3.78 -3.63 -9.73
N GLY A 107 -2.78 -4.39 -10.17
CA GLY A 107 -1.85 -3.94 -11.20
C GLY A 107 -2.54 -3.76 -12.56
N THR A 108 -1.89 -3.08 -13.49
CA THR A 108 -2.40 -2.81 -14.84
C THR A 108 -2.11 -3.94 -15.82
N ILE A 109 -1.40 -4.97 -15.39
CA ILE A 109 -0.99 -6.10 -16.21
C ILE A 109 -1.47 -7.38 -15.55
N ASP A 110 -2.28 -8.16 -16.28
CA ASP A 110 -2.74 -9.45 -15.79
C ASP A 110 -1.70 -10.53 -16.03
N THR A 111 -1.54 -11.41 -15.05
CA THR A 111 -0.78 -12.66 -15.19
C THR A 111 -1.77 -13.75 -15.54
N VAL A 112 -1.63 -14.35 -16.71
CA VAL A 112 -2.61 -15.29 -17.25
C VAL A 112 -2.00 -16.68 -17.41
N CYS A 113 -2.62 -17.66 -16.75
CA CYS A 113 -2.32 -19.08 -16.99
C CYS A 113 -3.21 -19.59 -18.12
N PRO A 114 -2.66 -20.33 -19.13
CA PRO A 114 -3.47 -20.85 -20.23
C PRO A 114 -4.64 -21.74 -19.78
N THR A 115 -4.48 -22.46 -18.67
CA THR A 115 -5.50 -23.36 -18.13
C THR A 115 -6.43 -22.69 -17.12
N HIS A 116 -5.89 -21.80 -16.24
CA HIS A 116 -6.62 -21.24 -15.10
C HIS A 116 -7.08 -19.80 -15.31
N GLY A 117 -6.74 -19.17 -16.43
CA GLY A 117 -7.08 -17.77 -16.69
C GLY A 117 -6.23 -16.79 -15.85
N VAL A 118 -6.82 -15.68 -15.47
CA VAL A 118 -6.11 -14.66 -14.68
C VAL A 118 -5.83 -15.17 -13.27
N ILE A 119 -4.55 -15.32 -12.93
CA ILE A 119 -4.10 -15.82 -11.64
C ILE A 119 -3.49 -14.73 -10.75
N GLY A 120 -3.33 -13.52 -11.28
CA GLY A 120 -2.79 -12.39 -10.52
C GLY A 120 -2.64 -11.16 -11.40
N SER A 121 -2.12 -10.10 -10.82
CA SER A 121 -1.81 -8.86 -11.55
C SER A 121 -0.52 -8.24 -11.05
N ARG A 122 0.08 -7.39 -11.88
CA ARG A 122 1.30 -6.68 -11.56
C ARG A 122 1.34 -5.29 -12.21
N SER A 123 2.20 -4.42 -11.71
CA SER A 123 2.30 -3.04 -12.19
C SER A 123 3.32 -2.85 -13.30
N ARG A 124 4.24 -3.80 -13.47
CA ARG A 124 5.31 -3.71 -14.47
C ARG A 124 5.41 -5.01 -15.27
N MET A 125 5.68 -4.87 -16.57
CA MET A 125 6.01 -6.03 -17.40
C MET A 125 7.32 -6.67 -16.94
N PRO A 126 7.42 -8.02 -16.94
CA PRO A 126 8.68 -8.70 -16.72
C PRO A 126 9.70 -8.31 -17.80
N LYS A 127 10.98 -8.36 -17.45
CA LYS A 127 12.05 -8.16 -18.42
C LYS A 127 11.98 -9.26 -19.50
N ALA A 128 12.26 -8.89 -20.74
CA ALA A 128 12.31 -9.81 -21.85
C ALA A 128 13.24 -11.00 -21.58
N GLY A 129 12.82 -12.19 -22.01
CA GLY A 129 13.59 -13.44 -21.81
C GLY A 129 13.34 -14.15 -20.49
N LYS A 130 12.64 -13.55 -19.55
CA LYS A 130 12.24 -14.23 -18.31
C LYS A 130 10.95 -15.00 -18.50
N ARG A 131 10.95 -16.27 -18.09
CA ARG A 131 9.77 -17.12 -18.07
C ARG A 131 9.29 -17.32 -16.63
N PHE A 132 7.99 -17.28 -16.45
CA PHE A 132 7.34 -17.54 -15.16
C PHE A 132 6.35 -18.70 -15.33
N GLN A 133 6.28 -19.54 -14.33
CA GLN A 133 5.36 -20.69 -14.32
C GLN A 133 4.33 -20.54 -13.22
N HIS A 134 3.13 -21.00 -13.50
CA HIS A 134 2.09 -21.10 -12.49
C HIS A 134 2.45 -22.24 -11.51
N ILE A 135 2.57 -21.94 -10.24
CA ILE A 135 3.02 -22.89 -9.22
C ILE A 135 2.10 -24.12 -9.14
N GLY A 136 0.80 -23.92 -9.34
CA GLY A 136 -0.18 -24.99 -9.22
C GLY A 136 -0.14 -26.02 -10.37
N CYS A 137 0.23 -25.60 -11.59
CA CYS A 137 0.17 -26.48 -12.78
C CYS A 137 1.46 -26.53 -13.60
N GLY A 138 2.46 -25.71 -13.29
CA GLY A 138 3.74 -25.67 -13.99
C GLY A 138 3.71 -25.07 -15.39
N GLN A 139 2.56 -24.59 -15.87
CA GLN A 139 2.45 -23.98 -17.18
C GLN A 139 3.09 -22.59 -17.21
N VAL A 140 3.69 -22.25 -18.35
CA VAL A 140 4.24 -20.90 -18.58
C VAL A 140 3.10 -19.90 -18.67
N VAL A 141 3.15 -18.86 -17.86
CA VAL A 141 2.15 -17.80 -17.86
C VAL A 141 2.50 -16.68 -18.86
N ARG A 142 1.50 -16.00 -19.37
CA ARG A 142 1.64 -14.78 -20.17
C ARG A 142 1.21 -13.56 -19.39
N PHE A 143 1.60 -12.39 -19.89
CA PHE A 143 1.29 -11.11 -19.27
C PHE A 143 0.53 -10.25 -20.28
N GLU A 144 -0.66 -9.81 -19.89
CA GLU A 144 -1.55 -9.02 -20.73
C GLU A 144 -1.88 -7.69 -20.06
N ARG A 145 -1.76 -6.59 -20.80
CA ARG A 145 -2.21 -5.28 -20.30
C ARG A 145 -3.74 -5.27 -20.24
N LYS A 146 -4.27 -4.75 -19.13
CA LYS A 146 -5.70 -4.51 -19.01
C LYS A 146 -6.14 -3.45 -20.01
N GLY A 147 -7.20 -3.75 -20.73
CA GLY A 147 -7.80 -2.83 -21.69
C GLY A 147 -8.42 -1.62 -21.03
#